data_9faea37b8ae0ce05610710b7dd6a3329
#
_entry.id   9faea37b8ae0ce05610710b7dd6a3329
#
_cell.length_a   1.000
_cell.length_b   1.000
_cell.length_c   1.000
_cell.angle_alpha   90.00
_cell.angle_beta   90.00
_cell.angle_gamma   90.00
#
_symmetry.space_group_name_H-M   'P 1'
#
loop_
_entity.id
_entity.type
_entity.pdbx_description
1 polymer ?
#
loop_
_entity_poly.entity_id
_entity_poly.type
_entity_poly.pdbx_seq_one_letter_code
_entity_poly.pdbx_strand_id
1 'polypeptide(L)'
;MQIAPISRGDVWQYKELRQELETEAGHINGLYSDFDWTPIRYLNRGFNRKILAGFFRRSQIGLVTPFRDGMNLVAKEYVAAQDPSNPGVLILSQFAGAAEELDGAIIVNPYDIEAITEAINISLKMSSEEKLHRWIRMIEQINEFDIHKWSKNCIKAIESITL
;
A
#
# COMPACT_ATOMS: atom_id res chain seq x y z
N MET A 1 9.22 -7.38 1.76
CA MET A 1 8.62 -8.28 0.75
C MET A 1 7.86 -7.45 -0.26
N GLN A 2 8.07 -7.69 -1.54
CA GLN A 2 7.35 -7.03 -2.64
C GLN A 2 6.58 -8.10 -3.43
N ILE A 3 5.28 -7.88 -3.61
CA ILE A 3 4.41 -8.75 -4.42
C ILE A 3 4.02 -7.97 -5.66
N ALA A 4 4.47 -8.42 -6.83
CA ALA A 4 4.23 -7.77 -8.11
C ALA A 4 3.79 -8.82 -9.14
N PRO A 5 2.50 -9.20 -9.16
CA PRO A 5 2.00 -10.18 -10.12
C PRO A 5 2.17 -9.67 -11.55
N ILE A 6 2.37 -10.59 -12.49
CA ILE A 6 2.48 -10.26 -13.90
C ILE A 6 1.18 -9.58 -14.35
N SER A 7 1.30 -8.35 -14.81
CA SER A 7 0.22 -7.60 -15.42
C SER A 7 0.61 -7.23 -16.84
N ARG A 8 -0.33 -7.31 -17.78
CA ARG A 8 -0.14 -6.89 -19.17
C ARG A 8 1.14 -7.47 -19.81
N GLY A 9 1.35 -8.80 -19.65
CA GLY A 9 2.57 -9.52 -20.05
C GLY A 9 2.94 -9.39 -21.54
N ASP A 10 2.01 -8.93 -22.39
CA ASP A 10 2.26 -8.71 -23.82
C ASP A 10 2.80 -7.31 -24.13
N VAL A 11 2.77 -6.38 -23.17
CA VAL A 11 3.26 -5.01 -23.35
C VAL A 11 4.74 -4.93 -23.01
N TRP A 12 5.54 -4.47 -23.97
CA TRP A 12 7.00 -4.46 -23.89
C TRP A 12 7.54 -3.65 -22.70
N GLN A 13 6.98 -2.48 -22.44
CA GLN A 13 7.39 -1.62 -21.32
C GLN A 13 7.23 -2.31 -19.95
N TYR A 14 6.21 -3.16 -19.77
CA TYR A 14 6.04 -3.93 -18.54
C TYR A 14 7.06 -5.06 -18.39
N LYS A 15 7.54 -5.62 -19.50
CA LYS A 15 8.62 -6.62 -19.48
C LYS A 15 9.95 -5.99 -19.08
N GLU A 16 10.24 -4.81 -19.64
CA GLU A 16 11.45 -4.05 -19.34
C GLU A 16 11.48 -3.64 -17.87
N LEU A 17 10.41 -2.98 -17.37
CA LEU A 17 10.29 -2.59 -15.96
C LEU A 17 10.45 -3.79 -15.01
N ARG A 18 9.90 -4.93 -15.38
CA ARG A 18 10.07 -6.16 -14.60
C ARG A 18 11.53 -6.60 -14.56
N GLN A 19 12.21 -6.59 -15.67
CA GLN A 19 13.63 -6.96 -15.76
C GLN A 19 14.51 -6.02 -14.94
N GLU A 20 14.22 -4.73 -14.95
CA GLU A 20 14.87 -3.75 -14.08
C GLU A 20 14.65 -4.07 -12.60
N LEU A 21 13.40 -4.31 -12.18
CA LEU A 21 13.08 -4.67 -10.80
C LEU A 21 13.77 -5.96 -10.34
N GLU A 22 13.82 -6.99 -11.19
CA GLU A 22 14.51 -8.24 -10.89
C GLU A 22 16.02 -8.03 -10.77
N THR A 23 16.61 -7.20 -11.62
CA THR A 23 18.03 -6.86 -11.60
C THR A 23 18.38 -6.08 -10.33
N GLU A 24 17.64 -5.03 -10.00
CA GLU A 24 17.88 -4.21 -8.81
C GLU A 24 17.66 -4.99 -7.51
N ALA A 25 16.61 -5.80 -7.43
CA ALA A 25 16.39 -6.67 -6.28
C ALA A 25 17.53 -7.68 -6.12
N GLY A 26 18.04 -8.23 -7.23
CA GLY A 26 19.20 -9.13 -7.23
C GLY A 26 20.48 -8.41 -6.78
N HIS A 27 20.72 -7.21 -7.26
CA HIS A 27 21.88 -6.39 -6.88
C HIS A 27 21.87 -6.06 -5.37
N ILE A 28 20.75 -5.55 -4.87
CA ILE A 28 20.60 -5.22 -3.45
C ILE A 28 20.75 -6.48 -2.57
N ASN A 29 20.13 -7.58 -2.96
CA ASN A 29 20.29 -8.84 -2.24
C ASN A 29 21.76 -9.33 -2.24
N GLY A 30 22.47 -9.18 -3.37
CA GLY A 30 23.90 -9.54 -3.44
C GLY A 30 24.78 -8.70 -2.51
N LEU A 31 24.44 -7.46 -2.26
CA LEU A 31 25.21 -6.55 -1.39
C LEU A 31 24.91 -6.75 0.11
N TYR A 32 23.64 -7.08 0.47
CA TYR A 32 23.16 -6.97 1.84
C TYR A 32 22.58 -8.26 2.42
N SER A 33 22.57 -9.38 1.67
CA SER A 33 22.10 -10.66 2.21
C SER A 33 23.10 -11.26 3.19
N ASP A 34 22.56 -11.98 4.16
CA ASP A 34 23.33 -12.87 5.02
C ASP A 34 22.93 -14.32 4.75
N PHE A 35 23.55 -15.29 5.45
CA PHE A 35 23.38 -16.73 5.22
C PHE A 35 21.93 -17.19 5.17
N ASP A 36 21.08 -16.70 6.06
CA ASP A 36 19.67 -17.07 6.19
C ASP A 36 18.69 -15.93 5.97
N TRP A 37 19.18 -14.74 5.54
CA TRP A 37 18.36 -13.54 5.39
C TRP A 37 18.64 -12.80 4.08
N THR A 38 17.58 -12.29 3.45
CA THR A 38 17.65 -11.40 2.28
C THR A 38 16.81 -10.15 2.50
N PRO A 39 17.32 -8.93 2.18
CA PRO A 39 16.58 -7.69 2.37
C PRO A 39 15.32 -7.61 1.51
N ILE A 40 15.38 -8.06 0.25
CA ILE A 40 14.26 -7.97 -0.69
C ILE A 40 13.76 -9.37 -1.05
N ARG A 41 12.53 -9.68 -0.66
CA ARG A 41 11.79 -10.85 -1.17
C ARG A 41 10.84 -10.39 -2.25
N TYR A 42 11.26 -10.51 -3.50
CA TYR A 42 10.47 -10.17 -4.68
C TYR A 42 9.67 -11.38 -5.14
N LEU A 43 8.35 -11.26 -5.19
CA LEU A 43 7.43 -12.34 -5.55
C LEU A 43 6.61 -11.92 -6.78
N ASN A 44 6.98 -12.47 -7.93
CA ASN A 44 6.33 -12.19 -9.21
C ASN A 44 5.21 -13.17 -9.50
N ARG A 45 4.27 -13.29 -8.59
CA ARG A 45 3.06 -14.12 -8.74
C ARG A 45 1.89 -13.54 -7.94
N GLY A 46 0.69 -13.84 -8.40
CA GLY A 46 -0.53 -13.53 -7.67
C GLY A 46 -0.77 -14.47 -6.49
N PHE A 47 -1.44 -13.96 -5.48
CA PHE A 47 -1.91 -14.71 -4.32
C PHE A 47 -3.42 -14.51 -4.18
N ASN A 48 -4.11 -15.50 -3.63
CA ASN A 48 -5.51 -15.32 -3.29
C ASN A 48 -5.68 -14.35 -2.11
N ARG A 49 -6.87 -13.78 -1.97
CA ARG A 49 -7.19 -12.75 -0.97
C ARG A 49 -6.85 -13.18 0.46
N LYS A 50 -7.10 -14.45 0.82
CA LYS A 50 -6.84 -14.98 2.17
C LYS A 50 -5.34 -14.96 2.51
N ILE A 51 -4.50 -15.32 1.54
CA ILE A 51 -3.03 -15.30 1.71
C ILE A 51 -2.53 -13.86 1.78
N LEU A 52 -3.03 -12.97 0.91
CA LEU A 52 -2.68 -11.54 0.92
C LEU A 52 -3.07 -10.88 2.26
N ALA A 53 -4.26 -11.14 2.75
CA ALA A 53 -4.68 -10.64 4.06
C ALA A 53 -3.75 -11.12 5.18
N GLY A 54 -3.26 -12.37 5.12
CA GLY A 54 -2.26 -12.88 6.07
C GLY A 54 -0.93 -12.15 5.98
N PHE A 55 -0.45 -11.81 4.78
CA PHE A 55 0.76 -11.00 4.61
C PHE A 55 0.56 -9.57 5.14
N PHE A 56 -0.55 -8.92 4.80
CA PHE A 56 -0.87 -7.59 5.30
C PHE A 56 -0.96 -7.55 6.82
N ARG A 57 -1.66 -8.51 7.41
CA ARG A 57 -1.81 -8.61 8.88
C ARG A 57 -0.49 -8.76 9.64
N ARG A 58 0.52 -9.37 9.03
CA ARG A 58 1.86 -9.58 9.63
C ARG A 58 2.85 -8.49 9.28
N SER A 59 2.52 -7.61 8.35
CA SER A 59 3.40 -6.54 7.91
C SER A 59 3.35 -5.35 8.85
N GLN A 60 4.49 -4.94 9.38
CA GLN A 60 4.61 -3.76 10.24
C GLN A 60 4.42 -2.46 9.46
N ILE A 61 4.75 -2.47 8.17
CA ILE A 61 4.63 -1.32 7.28
C ILE A 61 4.00 -1.79 5.96
N GLY A 62 2.96 -1.12 5.52
CA GLY A 62 2.43 -1.19 4.15
C GLY A 62 2.99 -0.03 3.34
N LEU A 63 3.80 -0.32 2.31
CA LEU A 63 4.33 0.69 1.42
C LEU A 63 3.57 0.65 0.10
N VAL A 64 2.77 1.68 -0.16
CA VAL A 64 1.89 1.80 -1.32
C VAL A 64 2.17 3.13 -2.01
N THR A 65 3.10 3.13 -2.96
CA THR A 65 3.65 4.34 -3.56
C THR A 65 3.48 4.41 -5.08
N PRO A 66 2.23 4.29 -5.61
CA PRO A 66 2.00 4.47 -7.03
C PRO A 66 2.31 5.90 -7.46
N PHE A 67 2.82 6.07 -8.67
CA PHE A 67 3.01 7.38 -9.28
C PHE A 67 1.69 8.06 -9.64
N ARG A 68 0.65 7.26 -9.92
CA ARG A 68 -0.72 7.71 -10.14
C ARG A 68 -1.69 6.53 -10.00
N ASP A 69 -2.71 6.70 -9.19
CA ASP A 69 -3.78 5.70 -9.02
C ASP A 69 -5.08 6.41 -8.65
N GLY A 70 -6.18 6.07 -9.33
CA GLY A 70 -7.48 6.72 -9.11
C GLY A 70 -8.11 6.42 -7.75
N MET A 71 -7.80 5.29 -7.12
CA MET A 71 -8.30 4.92 -5.79
C MET A 71 -7.21 4.26 -4.96
N ASN A 72 -6.72 3.12 -5.37
CA ASN A 72 -5.82 2.19 -4.69
C ASN A 72 -6.50 1.34 -3.60
N LEU A 73 -7.11 0.23 -4.04
CA LEU A 73 -7.73 -0.73 -3.12
C LEU A 73 -6.71 -1.44 -2.21
N VAL A 74 -5.46 -1.60 -2.63
CA VAL A 74 -4.41 -2.26 -1.84
C VAL A 74 -4.17 -1.53 -0.52
N ALA A 75 -4.19 -0.20 -0.52
CA ALA A 75 -4.08 0.61 0.69
C ALA A 75 -5.25 0.31 1.67
N LYS A 76 -6.48 0.27 1.16
CA LYS A 76 -7.67 -0.04 1.96
C LYS A 76 -7.66 -1.50 2.45
N GLU A 77 -7.26 -2.46 1.62
CA GLU A 77 -7.11 -3.87 1.97
C GLU A 77 -6.04 -4.08 3.05
N TYR A 78 -4.93 -3.33 2.99
CA TYR A 78 -3.90 -3.35 4.02
C TYR A 78 -4.45 -2.91 5.37
N VAL A 79 -5.14 -1.77 5.44
CA VAL A 79 -5.74 -1.25 6.68
C VAL A 79 -6.78 -2.22 7.24
N ALA A 80 -7.66 -2.75 6.39
CA ALA A 80 -8.72 -3.67 6.79
C ALA A 80 -8.20 -5.02 7.30
N ALA A 81 -7.01 -5.44 6.87
CA ALA A 81 -6.42 -6.72 7.26
C ALA A 81 -5.60 -6.65 8.57
N GLN A 82 -5.33 -5.46 9.10
CA GLN A 82 -4.46 -5.29 10.27
C GLN A 82 -5.03 -5.93 11.55
N ASP A 83 -4.14 -6.26 12.47
CA ASP A 83 -4.52 -6.71 13.80
C ASP A 83 -4.80 -5.50 14.71
N PRO A 84 -6.02 -5.34 15.24
CA PRO A 84 -6.33 -4.23 16.13
C PRO A 84 -5.44 -4.15 17.37
N SER A 85 -4.88 -5.28 17.83
CA SER A 85 -3.99 -5.31 19.01
C SER A 85 -2.56 -4.84 18.68
N ASN A 86 -2.16 -4.86 17.42
CA ASN A 86 -0.83 -4.45 16.98
C ASN A 86 -0.83 -4.08 15.49
N PRO A 87 -1.48 -2.99 15.10
CA PRO A 87 -1.56 -2.59 13.71
C PRO A 87 -0.23 -2.09 13.16
N GLY A 88 -0.03 -2.28 11.86
CA GLY A 88 1.07 -1.69 11.11
C GLY A 88 0.78 -0.26 10.68
N VAL A 89 1.78 0.38 10.10
CA VAL A 89 1.71 1.75 9.55
C VAL A 89 1.54 1.69 8.04
N LEU A 90 0.62 2.49 7.50
CA LEU A 90 0.49 2.68 6.06
C LEU A 90 1.31 3.90 5.62
N ILE A 91 2.21 3.71 4.65
CA ILE A 91 2.87 4.78 3.90
C ILE A 91 2.21 4.81 2.53
N LEU A 92 1.63 5.95 2.16
CA LEU A 92 0.78 6.08 0.98
C LEU A 92 1.21 7.25 0.10
N SER A 93 1.24 7.01 -1.22
CA SER A 93 1.48 8.07 -2.19
C SER A 93 0.37 9.13 -2.15
N GLN A 94 0.77 10.40 -2.17
CA GLN A 94 -0.14 11.54 -2.34
C GLN A 94 -0.92 11.51 -3.67
N PHE A 95 -0.48 10.71 -4.65
CA PHE A 95 -1.13 10.56 -5.95
C PHE A 95 -2.07 9.35 -6.03
N ALA A 96 -2.33 8.67 -4.92
CA ALA A 96 -3.37 7.68 -4.79
C ALA A 96 -4.66 8.35 -4.29
N GLY A 97 -5.81 8.10 -4.94
CA GLY A 97 -7.09 8.68 -4.50
C GLY A 97 -7.46 8.32 -3.05
N ALA A 98 -7.03 7.14 -2.57
CA ALA A 98 -7.19 6.76 -1.18
C ALA A 98 -6.46 7.67 -0.16
N ALA A 99 -5.52 8.51 -0.60
CA ALA A 99 -4.82 9.45 0.27
C ALA A 99 -5.74 10.56 0.82
N GLU A 100 -6.80 10.89 0.10
CA GLU A 100 -7.81 11.86 0.55
C GLU A 100 -8.73 11.30 1.64
N GLU A 101 -8.83 9.97 1.74
CA GLU A 101 -9.70 9.28 2.69
C GLU A 101 -8.93 8.70 3.89
N LEU A 102 -7.70 8.23 3.69
CA LEU A 102 -6.91 7.53 4.69
C LEU A 102 -5.94 8.49 5.43
N ASP A 103 -6.47 9.43 6.15
CA ASP A 103 -5.76 10.50 6.84
C ASP A 103 -4.82 10.04 7.99
N GLY A 104 -4.95 8.79 8.44
CA GLY A 104 -4.00 8.15 9.36
C GLY A 104 -2.73 7.64 8.68
N ALA A 105 -2.65 7.59 7.34
CA ALA A 105 -1.46 7.19 6.62
C ALA A 105 -0.34 8.24 6.71
N ILE A 106 0.92 7.80 6.53
CA ILE A 106 2.02 8.73 6.27
C ILE A 106 2.02 9.00 4.77
N ILE A 107 1.68 10.23 4.40
CA ILE A 107 1.58 10.62 2.99
C ILE A 107 2.95 11.04 2.48
N VAL A 108 3.36 10.48 1.33
CA VAL A 108 4.66 10.75 0.71
C VAL A 108 4.51 11.10 -0.78
N ASN A 109 5.47 11.85 -1.29
CA ASN A 109 5.67 11.99 -2.73
C ASN A 109 6.46 10.76 -3.24
N PRO A 110 5.90 9.93 -4.14
CA PRO A 110 6.57 8.71 -4.62
C PRO A 110 7.82 8.99 -5.48
N TYR A 111 8.06 10.24 -5.89
CA TYR A 111 9.28 10.66 -6.58
C TYR A 111 10.40 11.10 -5.62
N ASP A 112 10.10 11.23 -4.32
CA ASP A 112 11.05 11.65 -3.29
C ASP A 112 11.50 10.44 -2.47
N ILE A 113 12.65 9.88 -2.85
CA ILE A 113 13.23 8.69 -2.21
C ILE A 113 13.62 8.99 -0.76
N GLU A 114 14.08 10.21 -0.48
CA GLU A 114 14.50 10.61 0.87
C GLU A 114 13.27 10.68 1.79
N ALA A 115 12.17 11.27 1.33
CA ALA A 115 10.91 11.31 2.08
C ALA A 115 10.34 9.90 2.34
N ILE A 116 10.42 8.99 1.37
CA ILE A 116 10.01 7.59 1.56
C ILE A 116 10.89 6.90 2.61
N THR A 117 12.20 7.10 2.53
CA THR A 117 13.17 6.53 3.48
C THR A 117 12.89 7.01 4.90
N GLU A 118 12.65 8.32 5.07
CA GLU A 118 12.33 8.90 6.38
C GLU A 118 10.97 8.41 6.89
N ALA A 119 9.96 8.28 6.02
CA ALA A 119 8.66 7.70 6.38
C ALA A 119 8.78 6.26 6.92
N ILE A 120 9.64 5.44 6.29
CA ILE A 120 9.94 4.08 6.78
C ILE A 120 10.62 4.15 8.15
N ASN A 121 11.61 5.01 8.32
CA ASN A 121 12.36 5.18 9.56
C ASN A 121 11.45 5.64 10.72
N ILE A 122 10.56 6.61 10.47
CA ILE A 122 9.54 7.06 11.41
C ILE A 122 8.59 5.91 11.77
N SER A 123 8.13 5.16 10.78
CA SER A 123 7.20 4.04 10.98
C SER A 123 7.80 2.93 11.86
N LEU A 124 9.07 2.63 11.68
CA LEU A 124 9.78 1.61 12.49
C LEU A 124 9.94 2.03 13.96
N LYS A 125 10.10 3.34 14.22
CA LYS A 125 10.27 3.92 15.56
C LYS A 125 8.96 4.32 16.22
N MET A 126 7.83 4.25 15.51
CA MET A 126 6.53 4.69 15.99
C MET A 126 6.04 3.86 17.17
N SER A 127 5.50 4.51 18.19
CA SER A 127 4.92 3.83 19.36
C SER A 127 3.67 3.03 18.99
N SER A 128 3.38 1.99 19.77
CA SER A 128 2.16 1.18 19.57
C SER A 128 0.88 1.99 19.71
N GLU A 129 0.88 2.98 20.59
CA GLU A 129 -0.25 3.89 20.80
C GLU A 129 -0.52 4.75 19.57
N GLU A 130 0.49 5.35 18.99
CA GLU A 130 0.37 6.16 17.76
C GLU A 130 -0.05 5.30 16.56
N LYS A 131 0.51 4.07 16.41
CA LYS A 131 0.07 3.13 15.37
C LYS A 131 -1.40 2.80 15.49
N LEU A 132 -1.87 2.52 16.71
CA LEU A 132 -3.26 2.20 16.99
C LEU A 132 -4.17 3.40 16.68
N HIS A 133 -3.81 4.61 17.12
CA HIS A 133 -4.57 5.82 16.85
C HIS A 133 -4.72 6.08 15.35
N ARG A 134 -3.64 5.97 14.59
CA ARG A 134 -3.65 6.12 13.12
C ARG A 134 -4.53 5.06 12.45
N TRP A 135 -4.40 3.81 12.88
CA TRP A 135 -5.19 2.73 12.32
C TRP A 135 -6.69 2.89 12.60
N ILE A 136 -7.09 3.29 13.82
CA ILE A 136 -8.49 3.53 14.17
C ILE A 136 -9.11 4.57 13.23
N ARG A 137 -8.45 5.69 13.01
CA ARG A 137 -8.93 6.72 12.09
C ARG A 137 -9.19 6.18 10.69
N MET A 138 -8.25 5.39 10.15
CA MET A 138 -8.38 4.82 8.81
C MET A 138 -9.47 3.76 8.71
N ILE A 139 -9.60 2.87 9.72
CA ILE A 139 -10.61 1.81 9.67
C ILE A 139 -12.03 2.36 9.87
N GLU A 140 -12.20 3.42 10.65
CA GLU A 140 -13.46 4.13 10.78
C GLU A 140 -13.89 4.75 9.46
N GLN A 141 -12.97 5.40 8.74
CA GLN A 141 -13.23 5.95 7.40
C GLN A 141 -13.63 4.86 6.39
N ILE A 142 -12.93 3.73 6.37
CA ILE A 142 -13.27 2.60 5.49
C ILE A 142 -14.67 2.07 5.80
N ASN A 143 -15.04 1.94 7.07
CA ASN A 143 -16.35 1.45 7.49
C ASN A 143 -17.46 2.47 7.19
N GLU A 144 -17.17 3.76 7.31
CA GLU A 144 -18.14 4.82 7.01
C GLU A 144 -18.37 4.99 5.51
N PHE A 145 -17.31 4.90 4.69
CA PHE A 145 -17.35 5.08 3.24
C PHE A 145 -17.34 3.74 2.49
N ASP A 146 -18.28 2.86 2.84
CA ASP A 146 -18.47 1.59 2.16
C ASP A 146 -19.05 1.75 0.74
N ILE A 147 -19.17 0.64 0.03
CA ILE A 147 -19.73 0.60 -1.34
C ILE A 147 -21.16 1.15 -1.41
N HIS A 148 -21.95 0.99 -0.35
CA HIS A 148 -23.32 1.47 -0.32
C HIS A 148 -23.38 2.99 -0.19
N LYS A 149 -22.53 3.58 0.65
CA LYS A 149 -22.42 5.03 0.78
C LYS A 149 -21.86 5.65 -0.50
N TRP A 150 -20.83 5.02 -1.09
CA TRP A 150 -20.28 5.45 -2.38
C TRP A 150 -21.34 5.45 -3.48
N SER A 151 -22.08 4.36 -3.65
CA SER A 151 -23.16 4.23 -4.64
C SER A 151 -24.23 5.31 -4.45
N LYS A 152 -24.68 5.53 -3.21
CA LYS A 152 -25.67 6.57 -2.88
C LYS A 152 -25.17 7.97 -3.21
N ASN A 153 -23.91 8.28 -2.92
CA ASN A 153 -23.31 9.58 -3.24
C ASN A 153 -23.18 9.78 -4.76
N CYS A 154 -22.79 8.73 -5.49
CA CYS A 154 -22.69 8.75 -6.94
C CYS A 154 -24.06 9.04 -7.60
N ILE A 155 -25.12 8.35 -7.16
CA ILE A 155 -26.49 8.58 -7.67
C ILE A 155 -26.93 10.02 -7.39
N LYS A 156 -26.72 10.52 -6.15
CA LYS A 156 -27.06 11.89 -5.81
C LYS A 156 -26.31 12.92 -6.67
N ALA A 157 -25.02 12.69 -6.94
CA ALA A 157 -24.23 13.57 -7.79
C ALA A 157 -24.77 13.61 -9.22
N ILE A 158 -25.19 12.47 -9.78
CA ILE A 158 -25.82 12.39 -11.11
C ILE A 158 -27.15 13.12 -11.13
N GLU A 159 -28.00 12.91 -10.14
CA GLU A 159 -29.31 13.59 -10.02
C GLU A 159 -29.15 15.12 -9.93
N SER A 160 -28.10 15.61 -9.27
CA SER A 160 -27.82 17.06 -9.15
C SER A 160 -27.35 17.72 -10.44
N ILE A 161 -26.91 16.93 -11.44
CA ILE A 161 -26.45 17.47 -12.75
C ILE A 161 -27.62 17.51 -13.74
N THR A 162 -28.67 16.76 -13.50
CA THR A 162 -29.82 16.61 -14.43
C THR A 162 -30.89 17.72 -14.25
N LEU A 163 -30.66 18.72 -13.42
CA LEU A 163 -31.46 19.93 -13.23
C LEU A 163 -30.75 21.16 -13.81
#